data_fdfe8d99f8be9f2c24368eb32be45412
#
_entry.id   fdfe8d99f8be9f2c24368eb32be45412
#
_cell.length_a   1.000
_cell.length_b   1.000
_cell.length_c   1.000
_cell.angle_alpha   90.00
_cell.angle_beta   90.00
_cell.angle_gamma   90.00
#
_symmetry.space_group_name_H-M   'P 1'
#
loop_
_entity.id
_entity.type
_entity.pdbx_description
1 polymer ?
#
loop_
_entity_poly.entity_id
_entity_poly.type
_entity_poly.pdbx_seq_one_letter_code
_entity_poly.pdbx_strand_id
1 'polypeptide(L)'
;MKRDYKAVGYALASCAGGLIFMRLVTYFAALPSQTYGQSLGGNALFSVCSQLIFFLAVPFCIYKFYGKRTVKQTLEYSSIGKFKPYYLLALPLGLAVYFMTVGVSSVWTALLKLTGYTVAKSADNMPDSFVFGFFVVDVLLTAILPAICEEFSMRGGLLSTAKNSFGQWGCIVLCGIVFGLFHQNIRQVFYTALFGALAAYLTLRTKSLYPAMLMHFTNNFCSVFIDYADHYGWAFGGGFYAMLGNIPVWALMFVFLAVAAFG
;
A
#
# COMPACT_ATOMS: atom_id res chain seq x y z
N MET A 1 11.37 10.00 -28.01
CA MET A 1 11.09 10.77 -26.78
C MET A 1 12.38 10.79 -25.94
N LYS A 2 12.84 11.96 -25.49
CA LYS A 2 14.09 12.07 -24.71
C LYS A 2 13.87 11.48 -23.32
N ARG A 3 14.72 10.55 -22.90
CA ARG A 3 14.63 9.92 -21.57
C ARG A 3 14.89 10.95 -20.47
N ASP A 4 14.01 11.02 -19.47
CA ASP A 4 14.11 11.98 -18.34
C ASP A 4 14.41 11.25 -17.02
N TYR A 5 15.66 10.81 -16.88
CA TYR A 5 16.10 10.16 -15.64
C TYR A 5 16.11 11.10 -14.42
N LYS A 6 16.19 12.44 -14.64
CA LYS A 6 16.13 13.40 -13.55
C LYS A 6 14.74 13.40 -12.90
N ALA A 7 13.67 13.34 -13.71
CA ALA A 7 12.31 13.26 -13.16
C ALA A 7 12.11 11.97 -12.33
N VAL A 8 12.66 10.83 -12.79
CA VAL A 8 12.64 9.59 -12.01
C VAL A 8 13.40 9.75 -10.69
N GLY A 9 14.58 10.38 -10.73
CA GLY A 9 15.36 10.70 -9.53
C GLY A 9 14.58 11.54 -8.51
N TYR A 10 13.87 12.57 -8.96
CA TYR A 10 13.03 13.39 -8.07
C TYR A 10 11.85 12.60 -7.48
N ALA A 11 11.22 11.72 -8.26
CA ALA A 11 10.16 10.87 -7.75
C ALA A 11 10.66 9.88 -6.69
N LEU A 12 11.82 9.24 -6.93
CA LEU A 12 12.47 8.36 -5.94
C LEU A 12 12.90 9.14 -4.69
N ALA A 13 13.48 10.34 -4.85
CA ALA A 13 13.87 11.19 -3.74
C ALA A 13 12.67 11.63 -2.91
N SER A 14 11.52 11.91 -3.53
CA SER A 14 10.27 12.22 -2.84
C SER A 14 9.80 11.04 -1.97
N CYS A 15 9.81 9.82 -2.53
CA CYS A 15 9.46 8.60 -1.79
C CYS A 15 10.43 8.36 -0.62
N ALA A 16 11.74 8.44 -0.87
CA ALA A 16 12.76 8.23 0.15
C ALA A 16 12.72 9.30 1.24
N GLY A 17 12.53 10.57 0.86
CA GLY A 17 12.41 11.69 1.80
C GLY A 17 11.22 11.53 2.73
N GLY A 18 10.07 11.08 2.21
CA GLY A 18 8.89 10.76 3.01
C GLY A 18 9.16 9.65 4.03
N LEU A 19 9.85 8.57 3.61
CA LEU A 19 10.22 7.47 4.50
C LEU A 19 11.20 7.90 5.59
N ILE A 20 12.25 8.64 5.23
CA ILE A 20 13.24 9.15 6.19
C ILE A 20 12.55 10.03 7.22
N PHE A 21 11.69 10.94 6.77
CA PHE A 21 10.94 11.80 7.68
C PHE A 21 10.05 11.01 8.62
N MET A 22 9.28 10.05 8.13
CA MET A 22 8.47 9.17 8.96
C MET A 22 9.30 8.44 10.02
N ARG A 23 10.48 7.95 9.66
CA ARG A 23 11.41 7.29 10.61
C ARG A 23 11.95 8.23 11.65
N LEU A 24 12.35 9.43 11.25
CA LEU A 24 12.84 10.45 12.19
C LEU A 24 11.77 10.80 13.21
N VAL A 25 10.54 11.05 12.76
CA VAL A 25 9.44 11.38 13.68
C VAL A 25 9.09 10.21 14.60
N THR A 26 9.04 8.98 14.07
CA THR A 26 8.81 7.79 14.90
C THR A 26 9.92 7.65 15.94
N TYR A 27 11.18 7.88 15.56
CA TYR A 27 12.31 7.87 16.48
C TYR A 27 12.19 8.93 17.57
N PHE A 28 11.90 10.18 17.20
CA PHE A 28 11.74 11.27 18.17
C PHE A 28 10.48 11.08 19.06
N ALA A 29 9.39 10.51 18.52
CA ALA A 29 8.21 10.22 19.31
C ALA A 29 8.42 9.05 20.29
N ALA A 30 9.36 8.15 20.02
CA ALA A 30 9.75 7.05 20.91
C ALA A 30 10.75 7.46 21.98
N LEU A 31 11.35 8.66 21.92
CA LEU A 31 12.18 9.16 23.00
C LEU A 31 11.29 9.39 24.24
N PRO A 32 11.72 8.94 25.44
CA PRO A 32 10.89 9.00 26.64
C PRO A 32 10.64 10.47 27.05
N SER A 33 9.57 11.04 26.54
CA SER A 33 8.97 12.23 27.11
C SER A 33 8.00 11.76 28.19
N GLN A 34 8.34 11.94 29.44
CA GLN A 34 7.52 11.61 30.60
C GLN A 34 6.17 12.36 30.66
N THR A 35 5.80 13.13 29.65
CA THR A 35 4.69 14.10 29.71
C THR A 35 3.59 13.96 28.68
N TYR A 36 3.75 13.17 27.64
CA TYR A 36 2.67 12.96 26.67
C TYR A 36 2.33 11.47 26.60
N GLY A 37 1.25 11.10 27.29
CA GLY A 37 0.63 9.80 27.08
C GLY A 37 0.46 9.55 25.58
N GLN A 38 0.83 8.37 25.13
CA GLN A 38 0.58 7.91 23.77
C GLN A 38 -0.94 7.87 23.55
N SER A 39 -1.52 9.04 23.25
CA SER A 39 -2.94 9.09 22.92
C SER A 39 -3.09 8.52 21.51
N LEU A 40 -4.03 7.60 21.32
CA LEU A 40 -4.47 7.12 20.00
C LEU A 40 -4.63 8.28 19.00
N GLY A 41 -5.15 9.43 19.46
CA GLY A 41 -5.31 10.63 18.66
C GLY A 41 -3.99 11.23 18.13
N GLY A 42 -2.91 11.20 18.90
CA GLY A 42 -1.60 11.68 18.44
C GLY A 42 -1.01 10.83 17.32
N ASN A 43 -1.09 9.51 17.43
CA ASN A 43 -0.62 8.60 16.39
C ASN A 43 -1.49 8.67 15.13
N ALA A 44 -2.81 8.80 15.27
CA ALA A 44 -3.72 8.95 14.15
C ALA A 44 -3.47 10.27 13.39
N LEU A 45 -3.38 11.40 14.11
CA LEU A 45 -3.07 12.71 13.51
C LEU A 45 -1.73 12.69 12.78
N PHE A 46 -0.72 12.09 13.39
CA PHE A 46 0.59 11.94 12.76
C PHE A 46 0.53 11.11 11.47
N SER A 47 -0.20 9.97 11.48
CA SER A 47 -0.40 9.14 10.29
C SER A 47 -1.07 9.93 9.17
N VAL A 48 -2.16 10.65 9.47
CA VAL A 48 -2.87 11.50 8.50
C VAL A 48 -1.95 12.57 7.92
N CYS A 49 -1.25 13.31 8.77
CA CYS A 49 -0.34 14.37 8.31
C CYS A 49 0.79 13.81 7.44
N SER A 50 1.37 12.68 7.83
CA SER A 50 2.42 12.02 7.07
C SER A 50 1.94 11.59 5.68
N GLN A 51 0.80 10.92 5.60
CA GLN A 51 0.21 10.48 4.34
C GLN A 51 -0.12 11.68 3.43
N LEU A 52 -0.83 12.68 3.95
CA LEU A 52 -1.25 13.84 3.16
C LEU A 52 -0.07 14.71 2.73
N ILE A 53 0.92 14.93 3.58
CA ILE A 53 2.04 15.80 3.25
C ILE A 53 3.04 15.08 2.34
N PHE A 54 3.55 13.90 2.73
CA PHE A 54 4.68 13.28 2.05
C PHE A 54 4.30 12.40 0.88
N PHE A 55 3.09 11.80 0.86
CA PHE A 55 2.67 10.93 -0.22
C PHE A 55 1.64 11.55 -1.16
N LEU A 56 1.08 12.72 -0.80
CA LEU A 56 0.17 13.45 -1.67
C LEU A 56 0.69 14.85 -2.01
N ALA A 57 0.85 15.75 -1.02
CA ALA A 57 1.14 17.16 -1.28
C ALA A 57 2.55 17.38 -1.85
N VAL A 58 3.59 16.79 -1.25
CA VAL A 58 4.98 16.93 -1.74
C VAL A 58 5.15 16.37 -3.15
N PRO A 59 4.74 15.12 -3.46
CA PRO A 59 4.77 14.61 -4.83
C PRO A 59 3.98 15.49 -5.81
N PHE A 60 2.78 15.92 -5.43
CA PHE A 60 1.97 16.80 -6.27
C PHE A 60 2.70 18.11 -6.60
N CYS A 61 3.29 18.76 -5.60
CA CYS A 61 4.06 19.99 -5.78
C CYS A 61 5.28 19.76 -6.69
N ILE A 62 6.03 18.68 -6.48
CA ILE A 62 7.18 18.34 -7.33
C ILE A 62 6.72 18.17 -8.78
N TYR A 63 5.68 17.39 -9.04
CA TYR A 63 5.22 17.13 -10.42
C TYR A 63 4.62 18.37 -11.08
N LYS A 64 3.97 19.24 -10.31
CA LYS A 64 3.45 20.51 -10.79
C LYS A 64 4.58 21.48 -11.14
N PHE A 65 5.49 21.76 -10.20
CA PHE A 65 6.50 22.81 -10.36
C PHE A 65 7.65 22.37 -11.27
N TYR A 66 8.19 21.16 -11.09
CA TYR A 66 9.22 20.63 -11.98
C TYR A 66 8.71 20.51 -13.44
N GLY A 67 7.49 20.03 -13.61
CA GLY A 67 6.87 19.90 -14.92
C GLY A 67 6.29 21.18 -15.49
N LYS A 68 6.31 22.29 -14.72
CA LYS A 68 5.65 23.57 -15.10
C LYS A 68 4.19 23.36 -15.54
N ARG A 69 3.45 22.54 -14.80
CA ARG A 69 2.08 22.11 -15.12
C ARG A 69 1.03 22.93 -14.36
N THR A 70 -0.13 23.09 -14.94
CA THR A 70 -1.34 23.49 -14.20
C THR A 70 -1.79 22.35 -13.28
N VAL A 71 -2.69 22.63 -12.34
CA VAL A 71 -3.30 21.60 -11.48
C VAL A 71 -3.93 20.49 -12.32
N LYS A 72 -4.74 20.84 -13.32
CA LYS A 72 -5.38 19.87 -14.23
C LYS A 72 -4.36 19.00 -14.96
N GLN A 73 -3.34 19.60 -15.53
CA GLN A 73 -2.27 18.86 -16.20
C GLN A 73 -1.47 17.96 -15.27
N THR A 74 -1.31 18.34 -13.99
CA THR A 74 -0.64 17.51 -12.99
C THR A 74 -1.48 16.28 -12.65
N LEU A 75 -2.79 16.44 -12.47
CA LEU A 75 -3.71 15.33 -12.24
C LEU A 75 -3.76 14.36 -13.45
N GLU A 76 -3.85 14.88 -14.65
CA GLU A 76 -3.81 14.09 -15.90
C GLU A 76 -2.47 13.33 -16.04
N TYR A 77 -1.35 14.00 -15.73
CA TYR A 77 -0.02 13.38 -15.70
C TYR A 77 0.06 12.23 -14.71
N SER A 78 -0.58 12.39 -13.54
CA SER A 78 -0.69 11.36 -12.50
C SER A 78 -1.78 10.32 -12.80
N SER A 79 -2.30 10.26 -14.02
CA SER A 79 -3.33 9.30 -14.44
C SER A 79 -4.65 9.44 -13.66
N ILE A 80 -4.95 10.64 -13.14
CA ILE A 80 -6.23 10.99 -12.54
C ILE A 80 -7.07 11.71 -13.59
N GLY A 81 -8.11 11.06 -14.05
CA GLY A 81 -9.04 11.58 -15.05
C GLY A 81 -10.49 11.30 -14.67
N LYS A 82 -11.34 11.07 -15.66
CA LYS A 82 -12.75 10.70 -15.41
C LYS A 82 -12.84 9.28 -14.87
N PHE A 83 -13.61 9.10 -13.82
CA PHE A 83 -13.96 7.77 -13.31
C PHE A 83 -14.84 7.03 -14.32
N LYS A 84 -14.58 5.74 -14.50
CA LYS A 84 -15.39 4.87 -15.37
C LYS A 84 -15.95 3.73 -14.52
N PRO A 85 -17.25 3.38 -14.66
CA PRO A 85 -17.89 2.38 -13.79
C PRO A 85 -17.19 1.02 -13.76
N TYR A 86 -16.60 0.58 -14.87
CA TYR A 86 -15.90 -0.70 -14.92
C TYR A 86 -14.64 -0.75 -14.04
N TYR A 87 -14.14 0.39 -13.54
CA TYR A 87 -13.05 0.40 -12.55
C TYR A 87 -13.45 -0.27 -11.24
N LEU A 88 -14.75 -0.38 -10.94
CA LEU A 88 -15.26 -1.11 -9.78
C LEU A 88 -14.90 -2.61 -9.81
N LEU A 89 -14.56 -3.17 -10.97
CA LEU A 89 -14.02 -4.53 -11.09
C LEU A 89 -12.69 -4.71 -10.35
N ALA A 90 -12.01 -3.62 -10.00
CA ALA A 90 -10.82 -3.67 -9.16
C ALA A 90 -11.12 -4.03 -7.68
N LEU A 91 -12.36 -3.89 -7.22
CA LEU A 91 -12.75 -4.33 -5.86
C LEU A 91 -12.64 -5.85 -5.70
N PRO A 92 -13.31 -6.71 -6.51
CA PRO A 92 -13.09 -8.16 -6.43
C PRO A 92 -11.65 -8.57 -6.74
N LEU A 93 -10.93 -7.84 -7.60
CA LEU A 93 -9.51 -8.06 -7.79
C LEU A 93 -8.72 -7.80 -6.50
N GLY A 94 -9.03 -6.74 -5.75
CA GLY A 94 -8.43 -6.45 -4.45
C GLY A 94 -8.62 -7.57 -3.43
N LEU A 95 -9.79 -8.21 -3.42
CA LEU A 95 -10.04 -9.38 -2.59
C LEU A 95 -9.14 -10.57 -3.00
N ALA A 96 -9.01 -10.87 -4.29
CA ALA A 96 -8.10 -11.91 -4.78
C ALA A 96 -6.64 -11.60 -4.43
N VAL A 97 -6.23 -10.33 -4.52
CA VAL A 97 -4.90 -9.85 -4.13
C VAL A 97 -4.68 -10.03 -2.62
N TYR A 98 -5.68 -9.80 -1.79
CA TYR A 98 -5.60 -10.07 -0.34
C TYR A 98 -5.22 -11.53 -0.06
N PHE A 99 -5.90 -12.50 -0.68
CA PHE A 99 -5.55 -13.91 -0.53
C PHE A 99 -4.13 -14.22 -1.01
N MET A 100 -3.70 -13.63 -2.12
CA MET A 100 -2.33 -13.76 -2.60
C MET A 100 -1.32 -13.21 -1.57
N THR A 101 -1.57 -12.01 -1.05
CA THR A 101 -0.64 -11.38 -0.09
C THR A 101 -0.50 -12.20 1.18
N VAL A 102 -1.61 -12.74 1.70
CA VAL A 102 -1.60 -13.66 2.85
C VAL A 102 -0.79 -14.93 2.54
N GLY A 103 -1.02 -15.54 1.36
CA GLY A 103 -0.29 -16.74 0.94
C GLY A 103 1.22 -16.50 0.82
N VAL A 104 1.61 -15.45 0.08
CA VAL A 104 3.03 -15.08 -0.10
C VAL A 104 3.68 -14.73 1.24
N SER A 105 2.99 -13.98 2.10
CA SER A 105 3.48 -13.62 3.43
C SER A 105 3.70 -14.85 4.31
N SER A 106 2.82 -15.84 4.24
CA SER A 106 2.93 -17.08 5.01
C SER A 106 4.14 -17.90 4.58
N VAL A 107 4.32 -18.13 3.27
CA VAL A 107 5.50 -18.83 2.75
C VAL A 107 6.78 -18.09 3.09
N TRP A 108 6.82 -16.78 2.85
CA TRP A 108 8.00 -15.97 3.14
C TRP A 108 8.36 -15.98 4.62
N THR A 109 7.36 -15.87 5.51
CA THR A 109 7.56 -15.95 6.97
C THR A 109 8.09 -17.32 7.37
N ALA A 110 7.61 -18.41 6.76
CA ALA A 110 8.14 -19.75 7.00
C ALA A 110 9.61 -19.86 6.60
N LEU A 111 10.00 -19.32 5.43
CA LEU A 111 11.40 -19.28 4.99
C LEU A 111 12.28 -18.44 5.92
N LEU A 112 11.80 -17.28 6.38
CA LEU A 112 12.52 -16.44 7.34
C LEU A 112 12.76 -17.20 8.67
N LYS A 113 11.79 -17.96 9.15
CA LYS A 113 11.96 -18.77 10.39
C LYS A 113 13.08 -19.81 10.24
N LEU A 114 13.33 -20.36 9.06
CA LEU A 114 14.46 -21.28 8.82
C LEU A 114 15.83 -20.60 9.01
N THR A 115 15.92 -19.27 8.88
CA THR A 115 17.13 -18.50 9.17
C THR A 115 17.27 -18.05 10.63
N GLY A 116 16.39 -18.52 11.53
CA GLY A 116 16.36 -18.10 12.93
C GLY A 116 15.59 -16.80 13.18
N TYR A 117 14.90 -16.25 12.17
CA TYR A 117 14.09 -15.06 12.36
C TYR A 117 12.90 -15.33 13.29
N THR A 118 12.78 -14.53 14.33
CA THR A 118 11.64 -14.57 15.26
C THR A 118 10.65 -13.47 14.95
N VAL A 119 9.37 -13.85 14.86
CA VAL A 119 8.29 -12.89 14.66
C VAL A 119 7.97 -12.23 15.99
N ALA A 120 8.27 -10.94 16.11
CA ALA A 120 7.81 -10.17 17.27
C ALA A 120 6.26 -10.16 17.31
N LYS A 121 5.71 -10.37 18.50
CA LYS A 121 4.26 -10.16 18.69
C LYS A 121 3.96 -8.67 18.46
N SER A 122 2.99 -8.40 17.62
CA SER A 122 2.39 -7.08 17.53
C SER A 122 1.70 -6.76 18.86
N ALA A 123 1.86 -5.54 19.36
CA ALA A 123 1.05 -5.11 20.48
C ALA A 123 -0.41 -5.03 20.02
N ASP A 124 -1.28 -5.70 20.76
CA ASP A 124 -2.71 -5.58 20.55
C ASP A 124 -3.17 -4.28 21.23
N ASN A 125 -3.58 -3.32 20.40
CA ASN A 125 -4.05 -2.01 20.88
C ASN A 125 -5.56 -1.85 20.65
N MET A 126 -6.26 -2.93 20.29
CA MET A 126 -7.71 -2.89 20.12
C MET A 126 -8.39 -2.81 21.49
N PRO A 127 -9.51 -2.09 21.61
CA PRO A 127 -10.33 -2.07 22.83
C PRO A 127 -10.85 -3.48 23.18
N ASP A 128 -11.08 -3.78 24.45
CA ASP A 128 -11.61 -5.07 24.90
C ASP A 128 -13.02 -5.37 24.36
N SER A 129 -13.79 -4.35 24.01
CA SER A 129 -15.09 -4.48 23.37
C SER A 129 -15.13 -3.74 22.04
N PHE A 130 -15.89 -4.27 21.09
CA PHE A 130 -16.03 -3.65 19.77
C PHE A 130 -16.64 -2.26 19.85
N VAL A 131 -15.93 -1.26 19.33
CA VAL A 131 -16.37 0.12 19.20
C VAL A 131 -16.35 0.51 17.73
N PHE A 132 -17.52 0.70 17.14
CA PHE A 132 -17.66 1.01 15.71
C PHE A 132 -16.83 2.23 15.26
N GLY A 133 -16.72 3.25 16.12
CA GLY A 133 -15.91 4.43 15.83
C GLY A 133 -14.43 4.11 15.63
N PHE A 134 -13.85 3.22 16.42
CA PHE A 134 -12.45 2.77 16.24
C PHE A 134 -12.28 2.02 14.92
N PHE A 135 -13.20 1.10 14.61
CA PHE A 135 -13.18 0.38 13.33
C PHE A 135 -13.20 1.34 12.13
N VAL A 136 -14.09 2.35 12.16
CA VAL A 136 -14.17 3.36 11.09
C VAL A 136 -12.86 4.14 10.97
N VAL A 137 -12.26 4.55 12.10
CA VAL A 137 -10.97 5.26 12.11
C VAL A 137 -9.88 4.37 11.53
N ASP A 138 -9.80 3.10 11.90
CA ASP A 138 -8.80 2.18 11.36
C ASP A 138 -8.99 1.93 9.86
N VAL A 139 -10.22 1.80 9.37
CA VAL A 139 -10.51 1.72 7.93
C VAL A 139 -10.06 3.00 7.21
N LEU A 140 -10.33 4.17 7.78
CA LEU A 140 -9.89 5.44 7.19
C LEU A 140 -8.37 5.55 7.12
N LEU A 141 -7.67 5.20 8.22
CA LEU A 141 -6.22 5.38 8.34
C LEU A 141 -5.41 4.29 7.66
N THR A 142 -5.91 3.06 7.65
CA THR A 142 -5.15 1.88 7.18
C THR A 142 -5.57 1.45 5.77
N ALA A 143 -6.82 1.70 5.37
CA ALA A 143 -7.30 1.27 4.06
C ALA A 143 -7.52 2.42 3.08
N ILE A 144 -8.27 3.46 3.45
CA ILE A 144 -8.65 4.52 2.51
C ILE A 144 -7.48 5.47 2.26
N LEU A 145 -6.89 6.01 3.30
CA LEU A 145 -5.86 7.03 3.20
C LEU A 145 -4.60 6.52 2.47
N PRO A 146 -4.04 5.34 2.81
CA PRO A 146 -2.91 4.77 2.08
C PRO A 146 -3.24 4.47 0.61
N ALA A 147 -4.42 3.91 0.33
CA ALA A 147 -4.83 3.62 -1.05
C ALA A 147 -4.87 4.86 -1.94
N ILE A 148 -5.17 6.03 -1.40
CA ILE A 148 -5.14 7.29 -2.14
C ILE A 148 -3.72 7.84 -2.21
N CYS A 149 -3.05 7.99 -1.08
CA CYS A 149 -1.80 8.73 -0.96
C CYS A 149 -0.62 7.95 -1.54
N GLU A 150 -0.50 6.66 -1.21
CA GLU A 150 0.60 5.83 -1.69
C GLU A 150 0.44 5.53 -3.19
N GLU A 151 -0.78 5.28 -3.68
CA GLU A 151 -0.99 5.10 -5.11
C GLU A 151 -0.69 6.39 -5.89
N PHE A 152 -1.06 7.56 -5.34
CA PHE A 152 -0.71 8.84 -5.96
C PHE A 152 0.81 9.01 -6.04
N SER A 153 1.54 8.75 -4.96
CA SER A 153 3.00 8.85 -4.94
C SER A 153 3.67 7.86 -5.90
N MET A 154 3.26 6.59 -5.85
CA MET A 154 3.93 5.50 -6.58
C MET A 154 3.50 5.43 -8.05
N ARG A 155 2.20 5.43 -8.34
CA ARG A 155 1.71 5.28 -9.73
C ARG A 155 1.41 6.61 -10.38
N GLY A 156 0.85 7.55 -9.61
CA GLY A 156 0.68 8.93 -10.07
C GLY A 156 2.01 9.63 -10.33
N GLY A 157 3.03 9.34 -9.52
CA GLY A 157 4.34 9.97 -9.57
C GLY A 157 5.43 9.12 -10.20
N LEU A 158 5.94 8.14 -9.47
CA LEU A 158 7.10 7.33 -9.88
C LEU A 158 6.85 6.63 -11.22
N LEU A 159 5.73 5.92 -11.37
CA LEU A 159 5.39 5.26 -12.62
C LEU A 159 5.24 6.25 -13.78
N SER A 160 4.57 7.38 -13.54
CA SER A 160 4.35 8.41 -14.56
C SER A 160 5.63 9.06 -15.04
N THR A 161 6.67 9.14 -14.20
CA THR A 161 8.01 9.59 -14.62
C THR A 161 8.80 8.46 -15.28
N ALA A 162 8.74 7.24 -14.74
CA ALA A 162 9.49 6.10 -15.20
C ALA A 162 9.10 5.65 -16.61
N LYS A 163 7.81 5.73 -16.98
CA LYS A 163 7.31 5.30 -18.30
C LYS A 163 7.99 6.01 -19.49
N ASN A 164 8.58 7.17 -19.25
CA ASN A 164 9.30 7.92 -20.28
C ASN A 164 10.78 7.50 -20.40
N SER A 165 11.30 6.77 -19.44
CA SER A 165 12.73 6.41 -19.36
C SER A 165 12.96 4.91 -19.46
N PHE A 166 12.00 4.11 -19.03
CA PHE A 166 12.05 2.66 -19.03
C PHE A 166 10.96 2.04 -19.90
N GLY A 167 11.17 0.83 -20.39
CA GLY A 167 10.10 0.04 -21.01
C GLY A 167 9.02 -0.36 -20.01
N GLN A 168 7.87 -0.81 -20.50
CA GLN A 168 6.73 -1.18 -19.66
C GLN A 168 7.09 -2.12 -18.51
N TRP A 169 7.82 -3.21 -18.80
CA TRP A 169 8.24 -4.18 -17.80
C TRP A 169 9.24 -3.60 -16.80
N GLY A 170 10.17 -2.76 -17.28
CA GLY A 170 11.10 -2.03 -16.38
C GLY A 170 10.36 -1.14 -15.39
N CYS A 171 9.29 -0.48 -15.81
CA CYS A 171 8.45 0.32 -14.92
C CYS A 171 7.71 -0.53 -13.89
N ILE A 172 7.16 -1.68 -14.30
CA ILE A 172 6.45 -2.59 -13.41
C ILE A 172 7.39 -3.12 -12.34
N VAL A 173 8.56 -3.61 -12.74
CA VAL A 173 9.58 -4.13 -11.81
C VAL A 173 10.09 -3.02 -10.86
N LEU A 174 10.41 -1.84 -11.39
CA LEU A 174 10.84 -0.70 -10.57
C LEU A 174 9.80 -0.33 -9.51
N CYS A 175 8.54 -0.17 -9.92
CA CYS A 175 7.46 0.17 -8.98
C CYS A 175 7.21 -0.94 -7.95
N GLY A 176 7.36 -2.20 -8.35
CA GLY A 176 7.28 -3.33 -7.42
C GLY A 176 8.38 -3.29 -6.38
N ILE A 177 9.64 -3.19 -6.80
CA ILE A 177 10.80 -3.15 -5.90
C ILE A 177 10.69 -1.96 -4.94
N VAL A 178 10.43 -0.76 -5.47
CA VAL A 178 10.33 0.46 -4.64
C VAL A 178 9.20 0.32 -3.62
N PHE A 179 8.04 -0.22 -4.02
CA PHE A 179 6.91 -0.39 -3.11
C PHE A 179 7.19 -1.45 -2.02
N GLY A 180 7.87 -2.54 -2.37
CA GLY A 180 8.32 -3.53 -1.40
C GLY A 180 9.29 -2.96 -0.36
N LEU A 181 10.30 -2.22 -0.81
CA LEU A 181 11.28 -1.57 0.06
C LEU A 181 10.66 -0.43 0.89
N PHE A 182 9.64 0.23 0.34
CA PHE A 182 8.91 1.30 1.01
C PHE A 182 8.30 0.87 2.35
N HIS A 183 7.86 -0.37 2.48
CA HIS A 183 7.29 -0.89 3.72
C HIS A 183 8.32 -1.14 4.83
N GLN A 184 9.62 -1.13 4.53
CA GLN A 184 10.72 -1.27 5.50
C GLN A 184 10.56 -2.44 6.49
N ASN A 185 9.83 -3.45 6.10
CA ASN A 185 9.52 -4.63 6.90
C ASN A 185 9.88 -5.88 6.10
N ILE A 186 10.87 -6.64 6.59
CA ILE A 186 11.36 -7.84 5.91
C ILE A 186 10.24 -8.86 5.64
N ARG A 187 9.23 -8.93 6.52
CA ARG A 187 8.09 -9.85 6.34
C ARG A 187 7.17 -9.41 5.20
N GLN A 188 7.14 -8.11 4.91
CA GLN A 188 6.21 -7.52 3.95
C GLN A 188 6.81 -7.36 2.56
N VAL A 189 8.14 -7.29 2.44
CA VAL A 189 8.85 -6.89 1.23
C VAL A 189 8.41 -7.63 -0.02
N PHE A 190 8.19 -8.94 0.05
CA PHE A 190 7.85 -9.73 -1.14
C PHE A 190 6.42 -9.53 -1.61
N TYR A 191 5.46 -9.67 -0.71
CA TYR A 191 4.07 -9.54 -1.12
C TYR A 191 3.72 -8.09 -1.51
N THR A 192 4.32 -7.10 -0.85
CA THR A 192 4.12 -5.70 -1.23
C THR A 192 4.83 -5.35 -2.53
N ALA A 193 5.98 -5.99 -2.85
CA ALA A 193 6.61 -5.86 -4.15
C ALA A 193 5.73 -6.43 -5.28
N LEU A 194 5.15 -7.60 -5.09
CA LEU A 194 4.20 -8.20 -6.04
C LEU A 194 2.94 -7.34 -6.20
N PHE A 195 2.37 -6.89 -5.09
CA PHE A 195 1.26 -5.93 -5.10
C PHE A 195 1.63 -4.67 -5.89
N GLY A 196 2.81 -4.11 -5.61
CA GLY A 196 3.33 -2.93 -6.27
C GLY A 196 3.49 -3.07 -7.78
N ALA A 197 3.98 -4.21 -8.22
CA ALA A 197 4.10 -4.55 -9.63
C ALA A 197 2.73 -4.68 -10.32
N LEU A 198 1.78 -5.35 -9.67
CA LEU A 198 0.42 -5.52 -10.18
C LEU A 198 -0.32 -4.17 -10.29
N ALA A 199 -0.23 -3.31 -9.28
CA ALA A 199 -0.84 -1.99 -9.31
C ALA A 199 -0.23 -1.11 -10.42
N ALA A 200 1.09 -1.21 -10.68
CA ALA A 200 1.74 -0.55 -11.80
C ALA A 200 1.24 -1.08 -13.15
N TYR A 201 1.14 -2.40 -13.30
CA TYR A 201 0.58 -3.03 -14.48
C TYR A 201 -0.86 -2.56 -14.75
N LEU A 202 -1.71 -2.59 -13.72
CA LEU A 202 -3.10 -2.17 -13.81
C LEU A 202 -3.24 -0.69 -14.23
N THR A 203 -2.41 0.18 -13.65
CA THR A 203 -2.38 1.61 -14.01
C THR A 203 -1.92 1.83 -15.45
N LEU A 204 -0.92 1.11 -15.93
CA LEU A 204 -0.45 1.18 -17.32
C LEU A 204 -1.52 0.70 -18.31
N ARG A 205 -2.21 -0.38 -17.99
CA ARG A 205 -3.26 -0.96 -18.85
C ARG A 205 -4.51 -0.09 -18.94
N THR A 206 -4.94 0.43 -17.80
CA THR A 206 -6.17 1.25 -17.72
C THR A 206 -5.94 2.73 -17.99
N LYS A 207 -4.68 3.18 -17.96
CA LYS A 207 -4.27 4.59 -18.00
C LYS A 207 -4.98 5.42 -16.92
N SER A 208 -5.27 4.80 -15.80
CA SER A 208 -6.03 5.39 -14.68
C SER A 208 -5.49 4.90 -13.35
N LEU A 209 -5.48 5.79 -12.37
CA LEU A 209 -5.06 5.49 -10.99
C LEU A 209 -6.17 4.80 -10.18
N TYR A 210 -7.44 5.05 -10.54
CA TYR A 210 -8.59 4.55 -9.80
C TYR A 210 -8.62 3.03 -9.58
N PRO A 211 -8.33 2.18 -10.59
CA PRO A 211 -8.33 0.73 -10.36
C PRO A 211 -7.27 0.29 -9.35
N ALA A 212 -6.07 0.89 -9.37
CA ALA A 212 -5.04 0.60 -8.39
C ALA A 212 -5.46 1.04 -6.96
N MET A 213 -6.06 2.24 -6.84
CA MET A 213 -6.60 2.73 -5.57
C MET A 213 -7.70 1.81 -5.02
N LEU A 214 -8.64 1.38 -5.85
CA LEU A 214 -9.74 0.49 -5.44
C LEU A 214 -9.23 -0.90 -5.03
N MET A 215 -8.31 -1.47 -5.80
CA MET A 215 -7.64 -2.73 -5.47
C MET A 215 -6.90 -2.62 -4.14
N HIS A 216 -6.15 -1.54 -3.93
CA HIS A 216 -5.40 -1.27 -2.70
C HIS A 216 -6.33 -1.11 -1.49
N PHE A 217 -7.37 -0.28 -1.65
CA PHE A 217 -8.40 -0.12 -0.63
C PHE A 217 -8.98 -1.47 -0.20
N THR A 218 -9.42 -2.30 -1.15
CA THR A 218 -10.02 -3.59 -0.82
C THR A 218 -9.05 -4.51 -0.12
N ASN A 219 -7.80 -4.61 -0.59
CA ASN A 219 -6.77 -5.41 0.05
C ASN A 219 -6.57 -5.01 1.52
N ASN A 220 -6.43 -3.72 1.79
CA ASN A 220 -6.21 -3.23 3.14
C ASN A 220 -7.47 -3.29 4.01
N PHE A 221 -8.64 -3.04 3.43
CA PHE A 221 -9.92 -3.21 4.11
C PHE A 221 -10.12 -4.65 4.57
N CYS A 222 -9.81 -5.63 3.72
CA CYS A 222 -9.89 -7.05 4.10
C CYS A 222 -8.96 -7.35 5.29
N SER A 223 -7.74 -6.80 5.30
CA SER A 223 -6.83 -6.97 6.44
C SER A 223 -7.44 -6.42 7.73
N VAL A 224 -7.88 -5.16 7.72
CA VAL A 224 -8.51 -4.54 8.89
C VAL A 224 -9.73 -5.34 9.35
N PHE A 225 -10.61 -5.70 8.41
CA PHE A 225 -11.83 -6.43 8.73
C PHE A 225 -11.57 -7.80 9.37
N ILE A 226 -10.61 -8.55 8.83
CA ILE A 226 -10.25 -9.87 9.36
C ILE A 226 -9.54 -9.76 10.71
N ASP A 227 -8.69 -8.77 10.91
CA ASP A 227 -8.03 -8.52 12.21
C ASP A 227 -9.07 -8.22 13.31
N TYR A 228 -10.10 -7.40 12.99
CA TYR A 228 -11.22 -7.15 13.90
C TYR A 228 -12.07 -8.40 14.14
N ALA A 229 -12.36 -9.16 13.08
CA ALA A 229 -13.13 -10.39 13.19
C ALA A 229 -12.43 -11.45 14.04
N ASP A 230 -11.11 -11.57 13.95
CA ASP A 230 -10.30 -12.47 14.76
C ASP A 230 -10.28 -12.01 16.23
N HIS A 231 -9.99 -10.74 16.48
CA HIS A 231 -9.89 -10.17 17.83
C HIS A 231 -11.22 -10.29 18.61
N TYR A 232 -12.36 -9.98 17.97
CA TYR A 232 -13.67 -10.03 18.63
C TYR A 232 -14.41 -11.36 18.47
N GLY A 233 -13.76 -12.39 17.92
CA GLY A 233 -14.34 -13.72 17.79
C GLY A 233 -15.56 -13.76 16.85
N TRP A 234 -15.61 -12.91 15.84
CA TRP A 234 -16.68 -12.97 14.84
C TRP A 234 -16.57 -14.27 14.02
N ALA A 235 -17.69 -14.77 13.54
CA ALA A 235 -17.79 -16.09 12.89
C ALA A 235 -16.77 -16.33 11.74
N PHE A 236 -16.21 -15.27 11.18
CA PHE A 236 -15.22 -15.31 10.10
C PHE A 236 -13.77 -15.19 10.55
N GLY A 237 -13.48 -14.74 11.80
CA GLY A 237 -12.11 -14.43 12.24
C GLY A 237 -11.24 -15.69 12.42
N GLY A 238 -11.34 -16.35 13.55
CA GLY A 238 -10.51 -17.53 13.86
C GLY A 238 -10.69 -18.67 12.88
N GLY A 239 -11.90 -18.87 12.37
CA GLY A 239 -12.20 -19.85 11.31
C GLY A 239 -11.53 -19.51 9.97
N PHE A 240 -11.41 -18.25 9.62
CA PHE A 240 -10.81 -17.79 8.36
C PHE A 240 -9.30 -18.08 8.31
N TYR A 241 -8.54 -17.73 9.33
CA TYR A 241 -7.10 -18.01 9.40
C TYR A 241 -6.80 -19.51 9.49
N ALA A 242 -7.63 -20.28 10.21
CA ALA A 242 -7.53 -21.75 10.24
C ALA A 242 -7.82 -22.35 8.86
N MET A 243 -8.83 -21.84 8.14
CA MET A 243 -9.14 -22.27 6.77
C MET A 243 -7.98 -21.94 5.82
N LEU A 244 -7.41 -20.75 5.89
CA LEU A 244 -6.26 -20.36 5.06
C LEU A 244 -5.02 -21.22 5.33
N GLY A 245 -4.78 -21.63 6.58
CA GLY A 245 -3.69 -22.54 6.95
C GLY A 245 -3.83 -23.93 6.33
N ASN A 246 -5.05 -24.34 6.00
CA ASN A 246 -5.35 -25.63 5.37
C ASN A 246 -5.43 -25.58 3.85
N ILE A 247 -5.56 -24.39 3.25
CA ILE A 247 -5.52 -24.25 1.80
C ILE A 247 -4.06 -24.22 1.35
N PRO A 248 -3.62 -25.13 0.47
CA PRO A 248 -2.28 -25.05 -0.08
C PRO A 248 -2.03 -23.67 -0.70
N VAL A 249 -0.94 -23.00 -0.30
CA VAL A 249 -0.62 -21.65 -0.74
C VAL A 249 -0.55 -21.53 -2.26
N TRP A 250 -0.11 -22.61 -2.94
CA TRP A 250 -0.11 -22.66 -4.40
C TRP A 250 -1.51 -22.56 -5.01
N ALA A 251 -2.57 -23.05 -4.35
CA ALA A 251 -3.94 -22.91 -4.83
C ALA A 251 -4.40 -21.45 -4.79
N LEU A 252 -4.05 -20.71 -3.74
CA LEU A 252 -4.30 -19.27 -3.65
C LEU A 252 -3.54 -18.49 -4.72
N MET A 253 -2.26 -18.84 -4.94
CA MET A 253 -1.45 -18.24 -6.01
C MET A 253 -2.01 -18.57 -7.39
N PHE A 254 -2.53 -19.79 -7.61
CA PHE A 254 -3.10 -20.20 -8.88
C PHE A 254 -4.40 -19.45 -9.19
N VAL A 255 -5.29 -19.28 -8.21
CA VAL A 255 -6.50 -18.43 -8.35
C VAL A 255 -6.12 -17.00 -8.70
N PHE A 256 -5.10 -16.46 -8.04
CA PHE A 256 -4.59 -15.11 -8.35
C PHE A 256 -4.06 -15.01 -9.78
N LEU A 257 -3.22 -15.96 -10.20
CA LEU A 257 -2.67 -15.99 -11.57
C LEU A 257 -3.77 -16.12 -12.61
N ALA A 258 -4.80 -16.94 -12.35
CA ALA A 258 -5.95 -17.07 -13.22
C ALA A 258 -6.71 -15.74 -13.34
N VAL A 259 -7.02 -15.08 -12.21
CA VAL A 259 -7.68 -13.76 -12.22
C VAL A 259 -6.84 -12.70 -12.92
N ALA A 260 -5.53 -12.69 -12.71
CA ALA A 260 -4.61 -11.74 -13.36
C ALA A 260 -4.42 -12.01 -14.87
N ALA A 261 -4.57 -13.27 -15.30
CA ALA A 261 -4.44 -13.64 -16.72
C ALA A 261 -5.71 -13.35 -17.54
N PHE A 262 -6.88 -13.43 -16.92
CA PHE A 262 -8.18 -13.25 -17.56
C PHE A 262 -8.80 -11.85 -17.30
N GLY A 263 -8.22 -11.04 -16.43
CA GLY A 263 -8.57 -9.63 -16.18
C GLY A 263 -7.65 -8.70 -16.98
#